data_c2f915c4da39dea1119d9b189634dd3d
#
_entry.id   c2f915c4da39dea1119d9b189634dd3d
#
_cell.length_a   1.000
_cell.length_b   1.000
_cell.length_c   1.000
_cell.angle_alpha   90.00
_cell.angle_beta   90.00
_cell.angle_gamma   90.00
#
_symmetry.space_group_name_H-M   'P 1'
#
loop_
_entity.id
_entity.type
_entity.pdbx_description
1 polymer ?
#
loop_
_entity_poly.entity_id
_entity_poly.type
_entity_poly.pdbx_seq_one_letter_code
_entity_poly.pdbx_strand_id
1 'polypeptide(L)'
;VNGLDYTDWDPASDPRIAKTFSVEDFRKNKVLNKKALQEELGLEKDTKTMMIGMISRLTDQKGFDLVDYVMDELCQDAVQIVVLGTGDVKYENMFRHFAWKYGDKVAACIYYSNEMSHKIYAASDAFLMPSLFEPCGLSQLMSLRYGTLPIVRETGGLKDTVEPYNEYEETGTGFSTPKPFAG
;
A
#
# COMPACT_ATOMS: atom_id res chain seq x y z
N VAL A 1 -13.82 15.37 7.88
CA VAL A 1 -12.69 14.41 7.71
C VAL A 1 -12.29 13.89 9.09
N ASN A 2 -12.32 12.58 9.28
CA ASN A 2 -11.85 11.98 10.52
C ASN A 2 -10.32 12.08 10.59
N GLY A 3 -9.81 12.58 11.73
CA GLY A 3 -8.38 12.66 11.97
C GLY A 3 -7.74 11.29 12.29
N LEU A 4 -6.44 11.18 12.06
CA LEU A 4 -5.66 10.01 12.44
C LEU A 4 -5.25 10.12 13.93
N ASP A 5 -5.28 8.99 14.64
CA ASP A 5 -4.68 8.92 15.98
C ASP A 5 -3.15 8.85 15.86
N TYR A 6 -2.50 9.99 16.01
CA TYR A 6 -1.04 10.10 15.90
C TYR A 6 -0.28 9.40 17.04
N THR A 7 -0.94 9.00 18.10
CA THR A 7 -0.31 8.24 19.19
C THR A 7 -0.13 6.77 18.79
N ASP A 8 -1.15 6.18 18.19
CA ASP A 8 -1.11 4.79 17.72
C ASP A 8 -0.36 4.66 16.37
N TRP A 9 -0.45 5.68 15.51
CA TRP A 9 0.16 5.72 14.18
C TRP A 9 1.39 6.63 14.16
N ASP A 10 2.40 6.29 14.94
CA ASP A 10 3.69 7.01 14.99
C ASP A 10 4.86 6.05 14.69
N PRO A 11 5.51 6.18 13.52
CA PRO A 11 6.63 5.31 13.16
C PRO A 11 7.85 5.46 14.07
N ALA A 12 7.97 6.57 14.81
CA ALA A 12 9.08 6.80 15.74
C ALA A 12 8.97 5.96 17.02
N SER A 13 7.77 5.50 17.37
CA SER A 13 7.51 4.76 18.61
C SER A 13 6.66 3.50 18.42
N ASP A 14 6.34 3.11 17.20
CA ASP A 14 5.50 1.96 16.90
C ASP A 14 6.21 0.63 17.24
N PRO A 15 5.70 -0.12 18.24
CA PRO A 15 6.32 -1.38 18.63
C PRO A 15 6.05 -2.55 17.65
N ARG A 16 5.14 -2.35 16.69
CA ARG A 16 4.71 -3.39 15.74
C ARG A 16 5.66 -3.53 14.56
N ILE A 17 6.43 -2.48 14.24
CA ILE A 17 7.33 -2.45 13.09
C ILE A 17 8.73 -2.94 13.46
N ALA A 18 9.47 -3.44 12.49
CA ALA A 18 10.80 -4.04 12.72
C ALA A 18 11.84 -3.00 13.16
N LYS A 19 11.76 -1.79 12.63
CA LYS A 19 12.64 -0.67 12.99
C LYS A 19 11.85 0.62 12.99
N THR A 20 11.85 1.33 14.11
CA THR A 20 11.27 2.67 14.22
C THR A 20 12.05 3.69 13.40
N PHE A 21 11.37 4.72 12.93
CA PHE A 21 11.98 5.77 12.12
C PHE A 21 11.28 7.11 12.27
N SER A 22 12.04 8.16 11.99
CA SER A 22 11.60 9.54 11.97
C SER A 22 11.89 10.19 10.62
N VAL A 23 11.62 11.48 10.49
CA VAL A 23 11.92 12.25 9.28
C VAL A 23 13.43 12.24 8.96
N GLU A 24 14.30 12.19 9.98
CA GLU A 24 15.74 12.23 9.81
C GLU A 24 16.32 10.93 9.27
N ASP A 25 15.73 9.78 9.59
CA ASP A 25 16.31 8.45 9.30
C ASP A 25 15.40 7.50 8.50
N PHE A 26 14.23 7.98 8.04
CA PHE A 26 13.25 7.12 7.38
C PHE A 26 13.79 6.40 6.14
N ARG A 27 14.66 7.02 5.36
CA ARG A 27 15.23 6.41 4.15
C ARG A 27 16.00 5.13 4.48
N LYS A 28 16.80 5.15 5.53
CA LYS A 28 17.58 4.00 6.01
C LYS A 28 16.67 2.97 6.69
N ASN A 29 15.82 3.41 7.58
CA ASN A 29 15.07 2.53 8.46
C ASN A 29 13.84 1.91 7.79
N LYS A 30 13.22 2.56 6.80
CA LYS A 30 12.20 1.92 5.97
C LYS A 30 12.75 0.74 5.17
N VAL A 31 13.99 0.82 4.71
CA VAL A 31 14.67 -0.31 4.03
C VAL A 31 14.75 -1.53 4.95
N LEU A 32 15.04 -1.33 6.24
CA LEU A 32 15.08 -2.41 7.23
C LEU A 32 13.69 -3.03 7.45
N ASN A 33 12.65 -2.21 7.47
CA ASN A 33 11.26 -2.69 7.54
C ASN A 33 10.85 -3.49 6.30
N LYS A 34 11.23 -3.03 5.11
CA LYS A 34 10.99 -3.76 3.86
C LYS A 34 11.66 -5.13 3.89
N LYS A 35 12.93 -5.20 4.26
CA LYS A 35 13.68 -6.44 4.36
C LYS A 35 13.03 -7.43 5.34
N ALA A 36 12.61 -6.95 6.50
CA ALA A 36 11.94 -7.77 7.50
C ALA A 36 10.60 -8.32 6.98
N LEU A 37 9.81 -7.50 6.28
CA LEU A 37 8.54 -7.93 5.72
C LEU A 37 8.72 -8.92 4.56
N GLN A 38 9.70 -8.70 3.68
CA GLN A 38 10.05 -9.66 2.63
C GLN A 38 10.39 -11.03 3.22
N GLU A 39 11.15 -11.06 4.31
CA GLU A 39 11.50 -12.29 5.00
C GLU A 39 10.28 -12.96 5.65
N GLU A 40 9.45 -12.21 6.36
CA GLU A 40 8.24 -12.72 7.01
C GLU A 40 7.25 -13.31 6.03
N LEU A 41 7.07 -12.70 4.86
CA LEU A 41 6.10 -13.11 3.84
C LEU A 41 6.67 -14.06 2.76
N GLY A 42 7.94 -14.42 2.86
CA GLY A 42 8.59 -15.31 1.89
C GLY A 42 8.77 -14.70 0.50
N LEU A 43 8.86 -13.38 0.42
CA LEU A 43 9.16 -12.67 -0.83
C LEU A 43 10.67 -12.66 -1.09
N GLU A 44 11.05 -12.37 -2.34
CA GLU A 44 12.45 -12.17 -2.68
C GLU A 44 13.06 -11.03 -1.86
N LYS A 45 14.22 -11.27 -1.25
CA LYS A 45 14.92 -10.29 -0.43
C LYS A 45 15.73 -9.34 -1.30
N ASP A 46 15.06 -8.37 -1.88
CA ASP A 46 15.68 -7.31 -2.68
C ASP A 46 15.09 -5.95 -2.28
N THR A 47 15.85 -5.18 -1.53
CA THR A 47 15.40 -3.87 -1.03
C THR A 47 15.35 -2.79 -2.11
N LYS A 48 15.87 -3.04 -3.30
CA LYS A 48 15.76 -2.15 -4.47
C LYS A 48 14.46 -2.34 -5.24
N THR A 49 13.81 -3.49 -5.06
CA THR A 49 12.48 -3.75 -5.66
C THR A 49 11.44 -2.84 -5.02
N MET A 50 10.60 -2.21 -5.84
CA MET A 50 9.50 -1.38 -5.37
C MET A 50 8.43 -2.25 -4.69
N MET A 51 8.13 -1.96 -3.44
CA MET A 51 7.05 -2.63 -2.71
C MET A 51 5.79 -1.79 -2.71
N ILE A 52 4.70 -2.36 -3.20
CA ILE A 52 3.36 -1.75 -3.25
C ILE A 52 2.47 -2.46 -2.25
N GLY A 53 1.94 -1.72 -1.28
CA GLY A 53 0.98 -2.23 -0.31
C GLY A 53 -0.46 -1.92 -0.70
N MET A 54 -1.36 -2.83 -0.39
CA MET A 54 -2.82 -2.63 -0.46
C MET A 54 -3.47 -3.19 0.79
N ILE A 55 -4.25 -2.37 1.49
CA ILE A 55 -4.95 -2.75 2.72
C ILE A 55 -6.38 -2.26 2.62
N SER A 56 -7.34 -3.17 2.50
CA SER A 56 -8.76 -2.80 2.50
C SER A 56 -9.67 -4.03 2.62
N ARG A 57 -10.97 -3.79 2.76
CA ARG A 57 -11.95 -4.82 2.45
C ARG A 57 -11.93 -5.11 0.96
N LEU A 58 -12.00 -6.37 0.58
CA LEU A 58 -11.92 -6.83 -0.80
C LEU A 58 -13.32 -6.84 -1.44
N THR A 59 -13.79 -5.67 -1.85
CA THR A 59 -15.13 -5.46 -2.41
C THR A 59 -15.07 -4.73 -3.75
N ASP A 60 -16.16 -4.75 -4.51
CA ASP A 60 -16.26 -4.09 -5.83
C ASP A 60 -15.90 -2.61 -5.79
N GLN A 61 -16.26 -1.91 -4.70
CA GLN A 61 -16.01 -0.47 -4.55
C GLN A 61 -14.52 -0.13 -4.44
N LYS A 62 -13.67 -1.10 -4.18
CA LYS A 62 -12.23 -0.89 -3.96
C LYS A 62 -11.38 -0.98 -5.25
N GLY A 63 -12.01 -1.20 -6.41
CA GLY A 63 -11.34 -1.14 -7.70
C GLY A 63 -10.45 -2.35 -8.04
N PHE A 64 -10.69 -3.50 -7.42
CA PHE A 64 -9.86 -4.69 -7.61
C PHE A 64 -10.02 -5.37 -8.99
N ASP A 65 -11.08 -5.09 -9.72
CA ASP A 65 -11.21 -5.54 -11.12
C ASP A 65 -10.13 -4.90 -12.01
N LEU A 66 -9.79 -3.64 -11.73
CA LEU A 66 -8.69 -2.95 -12.43
C LEU A 66 -7.33 -3.53 -12.03
N VAL A 67 -7.16 -3.88 -10.76
CA VAL A 67 -5.94 -4.54 -10.27
C VAL A 67 -5.76 -5.89 -10.95
N ASP A 68 -6.83 -6.69 -11.06
CA ASP A 68 -6.81 -7.97 -11.77
C ASP A 68 -6.31 -7.81 -13.22
N TYR A 69 -6.82 -6.80 -13.91
CA TYR A 69 -6.47 -6.51 -15.31
C TYR A 69 -4.97 -6.20 -15.51
N VAL A 70 -4.33 -5.53 -14.56
CA VAL A 70 -2.94 -5.06 -14.71
C VAL A 70 -1.90 -5.92 -14.00
N MET A 71 -2.31 -6.90 -13.17
CA MET A 71 -1.39 -7.66 -12.32
C MET A 71 -0.31 -8.41 -13.09
N ASP A 72 -0.67 -9.09 -14.18
CA ASP A 72 0.33 -9.84 -14.96
C ASP A 72 1.38 -8.90 -15.59
N GLU A 73 0.99 -7.71 -16.01
CA GLU A 73 1.90 -6.72 -16.53
C GLU A 73 2.80 -6.14 -15.43
N LEU A 74 2.22 -5.76 -14.29
CA LEU A 74 2.98 -5.25 -13.14
C LEU A 74 4.03 -6.25 -12.66
N CYS A 75 3.70 -7.54 -12.63
CA CYS A 75 4.62 -8.57 -12.18
C CYS A 75 5.75 -8.89 -13.17
N GLN A 76 5.78 -8.29 -14.36
CA GLN A 76 6.95 -8.34 -15.25
C GLN A 76 8.05 -7.36 -14.83
N ASP A 77 7.70 -6.32 -14.09
CA ASP A 77 8.63 -5.31 -13.60
C ASP A 77 9.24 -5.68 -12.24
N ALA A 78 10.21 -4.89 -11.79
CA ALA A 78 10.85 -5.04 -10.48
C ALA A 78 9.95 -4.50 -9.36
N VAL A 79 8.80 -5.16 -9.14
CA VAL A 79 7.82 -4.81 -8.11
C VAL A 79 7.49 -6.00 -7.23
N GLN A 80 7.11 -5.71 -6.00
CA GLN A 80 6.47 -6.65 -5.07
C GLN A 80 5.15 -6.07 -4.62
N ILE A 81 4.14 -6.91 -4.47
CA ILE A 81 2.79 -6.50 -4.09
C ILE A 81 2.37 -7.27 -2.85
N VAL A 82 1.99 -6.53 -1.81
CA VAL A 82 1.52 -7.09 -0.54
C VAL A 82 0.08 -6.64 -0.31
N VAL A 83 -0.83 -7.59 -0.23
CA VAL A 83 -2.25 -7.34 -0.02
C VAL A 83 -2.68 -7.85 1.35
N LEU A 84 -3.36 -7.02 2.11
CA LEU A 84 -3.97 -7.37 3.39
C LEU A 84 -5.46 -7.04 3.35
N GLY A 85 -6.30 -8.04 3.58
CA GLY A 85 -7.74 -7.84 3.67
C GLY A 85 -8.55 -9.10 3.47
N THR A 86 -9.84 -8.98 3.69
CA THR A 86 -10.85 -10.00 3.44
C THR A 86 -12.08 -9.38 2.79
N GLY A 87 -12.92 -10.18 2.16
CA GLY A 87 -14.15 -9.70 1.56
C GLY A 87 -14.79 -10.71 0.64
N ASP A 88 -15.06 -10.30 -0.59
CA ASP A 88 -15.69 -11.18 -1.59
C ASP A 88 -14.74 -12.30 -2.01
N VAL A 89 -15.24 -13.51 -2.06
CA VAL A 89 -14.47 -14.72 -2.42
C VAL A 89 -13.77 -14.56 -3.77
N LYS A 90 -14.40 -13.90 -4.71
CA LYS A 90 -13.85 -13.56 -6.03
C LYS A 90 -12.48 -12.88 -5.91
N TYR A 91 -12.38 -11.84 -5.07
CA TYR A 91 -11.14 -11.08 -4.91
C TYR A 91 -10.13 -11.79 -4.02
N GLU A 92 -10.59 -12.49 -2.98
CA GLU A 92 -9.71 -13.32 -2.15
C GLU A 92 -9.01 -14.37 -3.01
N ASN A 93 -9.76 -15.08 -3.87
CA ASN A 93 -9.21 -16.09 -4.78
C ASN A 93 -8.31 -15.48 -5.85
N MET A 94 -8.64 -14.31 -6.36
CA MET A 94 -7.81 -13.57 -7.31
C MET A 94 -6.40 -13.31 -6.73
N PHE A 95 -6.31 -12.77 -5.52
CA PHE A 95 -5.03 -12.51 -4.89
C PHE A 95 -4.28 -13.77 -4.50
N ARG A 96 -4.97 -14.81 -4.05
CA ARG A 96 -4.36 -16.13 -3.81
C ARG A 96 -3.76 -16.70 -5.09
N HIS A 97 -4.45 -16.56 -6.23
CA HIS A 97 -3.95 -16.98 -7.54
C HIS A 97 -2.66 -16.25 -7.92
N PHE A 98 -2.61 -14.93 -7.79
CA PHE A 98 -1.41 -14.16 -8.10
C PHE A 98 -0.27 -14.45 -7.13
N ALA A 99 -0.53 -14.68 -5.85
CA ALA A 99 0.46 -15.12 -4.88
C ALA A 99 1.03 -16.51 -5.21
N TRP A 100 0.22 -17.39 -5.75
CA TRP A 100 0.68 -18.69 -6.26
C TRP A 100 1.50 -18.54 -7.55
N LYS A 101 1.03 -17.74 -8.49
CA LYS A 101 1.68 -17.54 -9.80
C LYS A 101 3.02 -16.79 -9.67
N TYR A 102 3.09 -15.83 -8.80
CA TYR A 102 4.25 -14.95 -8.58
C TYR A 102 4.70 -14.99 -7.11
N GLY A 103 5.00 -16.16 -6.58
CA GLY A 103 5.21 -16.39 -5.15
C GLY A 103 6.34 -15.59 -4.50
N ASP A 104 7.33 -15.17 -5.27
CA ASP A 104 8.45 -14.31 -4.83
C ASP A 104 8.15 -12.79 -4.94
N LYS A 105 7.05 -12.42 -5.61
CA LYS A 105 6.66 -11.03 -5.87
C LYS A 105 5.36 -10.63 -5.21
N VAL A 106 4.41 -11.54 -5.02
CA VAL A 106 3.07 -11.25 -4.51
C VAL A 106 2.81 -12.02 -3.23
N ALA A 107 2.42 -11.32 -2.17
CA ALA A 107 1.95 -11.89 -0.91
C ALA A 107 0.48 -11.52 -0.69
N ALA A 108 -0.37 -12.52 -0.52
CA ALA A 108 -1.80 -12.36 -0.24
C ALA A 108 -2.08 -12.70 1.23
N CYS A 109 -2.22 -11.67 2.06
CA CYS A 109 -2.58 -11.79 3.47
C CYS A 109 -4.10 -11.69 3.61
N ILE A 110 -4.80 -12.82 3.42
CA ILE A 110 -6.27 -12.88 3.41
C ILE A 110 -6.77 -13.08 4.84
N TYR A 111 -6.58 -12.07 5.66
CA TYR A 111 -7.02 -12.01 7.05
C TYR A 111 -7.08 -10.56 7.54
N TYR A 112 -7.64 -10.35 8.72
CA TYR A 112 -7.57 -9.08 9.42
C TYR A 112 -6.40 -9.08 10.40
N SER A 113 -5.54 -8.08 10.34
CA SER A 113 -4.43 -7.89 11.29
C SER A 113 -4.02 -6.43 11.37
N ASN A 114 -4.22 -5.82 12.53
CA ASN A 114 -3.74 -4.47 12.81
C ASN A 114 -2.21 -4.42 12.81
N GLU A 115 -1.55 -5.42 13.38
CA GLU A 115 -0.10 -5.52 13.39
C GLU A 115 0.49 -5.57 11.97
N MET A 116 -0.05 -6.44 11.11
CA MET A 116 0.39 -6.55 9.72
C MET A 116 0.15 -5.25 8.95
N SER A 117 -0.92 -4.52 9.22
CA SER A 117 -1.17 -3.23 8.56
C SER A 117 -0.07 -2.22 8.86
N HIS A 118 0.39 -2.10 10.10
CA HIS A 118 1.51 -1.23 10.48
C HIS A 118 2.81 -1.64 9.77
N LYS A 119 3.10 -2.94 9.68
CA LYS A 119 4.27 -3.46 8.98
C LYS A 119 4.24 -3.13 7.49
N ILE A 120 3.08 -3.23 6.85
CA ILE A 120 2.92 -2.91 5.43
C ILE A 120 3.14 -1.42 5.17
N TYR A 121 2.56 -0.53 5.98
CA TYR A 121 2.80 0.90 5.83
C TYR A 121 4.28 1.26 6.05
N ALA A 122 4.93 0.64 7.03
CA ALA A 122 6.34 0.91 7.33
C ALA A 122 7.30 0.40 6.24
N ALA A 123 6.98 -0.71 5.59
CA ALA A 123 7.84 -1.38 4.63
C ALA A 123 7.64 -0.93 3.18
N SER A 124 6.44 -0.51 2.81
CA SER A 124 6.07 -0.21 1.42
C SER A 124 6.66 1.11 0.93
N ASP A 125 6.98 1.17 -0.35
CA ASP A 125 7.38 2.39 -1.05
C ASP A 125 6.16 3.16 -1.52
N ALA A 126 5.14 2.45 -2.01
CA ALA A 126 3.88 3.00 -2.46
C ALA A 126 2.70 2.23 -1.86
N PHE A 127 1.58 2.90 -1.76
CA PHE A 127 0.33 2.34 -1.25
C PHE A 127 -0.77 2.57 -2.28
N LEU A 128 -1.32 1.50 -2.83
CA LEU A 128 -2.31 1.56 -3.91
C LEU A 128 -3.74 1.53 -3.35
N MET A 129 -4.52 2.54 -3.70
CA MET A 129 -5.95 2.66 -3.37
C MET A 129 -6.75 2.95 -4.65
N PRO A 130 -7.06 1.92 -5.46
CA PRO A 130 -7.76 2.11 -6.73
C PRO A 130 -9.28 2.29 -6.57
N SER A 131 -9.74 2.68 -5.40
CA SER A 131 -11.17 2.74 -5.03
C SER A 131 -12.01 3.53 -6.02
N LEU A 132 -13.14 2.96 -6.41
CA LEU A 132 -14.15 3.62 -7.22
C LEU A 132 -14.93 4.64 -6.40
N PHE A 133 -15.08 4.38 -5.11
CA PHE A 133 -15.74 5.24 -4.15
C PHE A 133 -15.05 5.13 -2.78
N GLU A 134 -14.64 6.27 -2.23
CA GLU A 134 -13.98 6.34 -0.91
C GLU A 134 -14.39 7.63 -0.19
N PRO A 135 -15.38 7.58 0.72
CA PRO A 135 -15.92 8.81 1.33
C PRO A 135 -14.95 9.51 2.29
N CYS A 136 -14.12 8.78 3.03
CA CYS A 136 -13.17 9.35 4.01
C CYS A 136 -11.71 9.00 3.73
N GLY A 137 -11.41 7.74 3.45
CA GLY A 137 -10.08 7.27 3.09
C GLY A 137 -9.01 7.50 4.17
N LEU A 138 -9.06 6.76 5.30
CA LEU A 138 -8.03 6.88 6.35
C LEU A 138 -6.70 6.23 5.96
N SER A 139 -6.72 5.24 5.08
CA SER A 139 -5.52 4.48 4.70
C SER A 139 -4.45 5.33 4.03
N GLN A 140 -4.82 6.35 3.23
CA GLN A 140 -3.84 7.27 2.65
C GLN A 140 -3.16 8.16 3.70
N LEU A 141 -3.87 8.55 4.77
CA LEU A 141 -3.28 9.30 5.87
C LEU A 141 -2.27 8.46 6.64
N MET A 142 -2.59 7.18 6.89
CA MET A 142 -1.67 6.22 7.51
C MET A 142 -0.44 6.00 6.63
N SER A 143 -0.64 5.85 5.33
CA SER A 143 0.42 5.72 4.33
C SER A 143 1.38 6.92 4.39
N LEU A 144 0.86 8.13 4.33
CA LEU A 144 1.65 9.37 4.42
C LEU A 144 2.40 9.48 5.73
N ARG A 145 1.76 9.13 6.85
CA ARG A 145 2.38 9.16 8.17
C ARG A 145 3.63 8.28 8.26
N TYR A 146 3.64 7.16 7.53
CA TYR A 146 4.76 6.21 7.47
C TYR A 146 5.72 6.47 6.29
N GLY A 147 5.59 7.61 5.61
CA GLY A 147 6.45 7.97 4.49
C GLY A 147 6.25 7.10 3.25
N THR A 148 5.09 6.51 3.09
CA THR A 148 4.70 5.66 1.96
C THR A 148 3.81 6.45 1.02
N LEU A 149 4.19 6.55 -0.26
CA LEU A 149 3.49 7.38 -1.24
C LEU A 149 2.16 6.75 -1.66
N PRO A 150 1.02 7.40 -1.40
CA PRO A 150 -0.27 6.89 -1.87
C PRO A 150 -0.44 7.08 -3.38
N ILE A 151 -1.00 6.05 -4.02
CA ILE A 151 -1.46 6.07 -5.41
C ILE A 151 -2.97 5.90 -5.36
N VAL A 152 -3.70 6.96 -5.67
CA VAL A 152 -5.15 7.03 -5.43
C VAL A 152 -5.90 7.51 -6.67
N ARG A 153 -7.21 7.21 -6.68
CA ARG A 153 -8.15 7.87 -7.57
C ARG A 153 -8.73 9.11 -6.87
N GLU A 154 -8.94 10.19 -7.60
CA GLU A 154 -9.55 11.41 -7.08
C GLU A 154 -11.05 11.19 -6.81
N THR A 155 -11.39 10.79 -5.59
CA THR A 155 -12.76 10.54 -5.14
C THR A 155 -12.89 10.83 -3.64
N GLY A 156 -13.96 11.50 -3.24
CA GLY A 156 -14.27 11.78 -1.84
C GLY A 156 -13.08 12.29 -1.02
N GLY A 157 -12.85 11.69 0.13
CA GLY A 157 -11.76 12.05 1.04
C GLY A 157 -10.36 11.85 0.49
N LEU A 158 -10.18 11.04 -0.55
CA LEU A 158 -8.89 10.89 -1.22
C LEU A 158 -8.49 12.15 -1.98
N LYS A 159 -9.45 12.77 -2.65
CA LYS A 159 -9.23 14.04 -3.35
C LYS A 159 -8.81 15.17 -2.41
N ASP A 160 -9.36 15.18 -1.20
CA ASP A 160 -9.14 16.24 -0.23
C ASP A 160 -7.82 16.08 0.55
N THR A 161 -7.23 14.89 0.55
CA THR A 161 -6.08 14.57 1.42
C THR A 161 -4.79 14.22 0.67
N VAL A 162 -4.87 13.92 -0.61
CA VAL A 162 -3.69 13.62 -1.45
C VAL A 162 -3.51 14.74 -2.47
N GLU A 163 -2.39 15.45 -2.36
CA GLU A 163 -1.96 16.42 -3.35
C GLU A 163 -1.24 15.68 -4.48
N PRO A 164 -1.76 15.76 -5.74
CA PRO A 164 -1.13 15.08 -6.87
C PRO A 164 0.31 15.56 -7.09
N TYR A 165 1.18 14.62 -7.48
CA TYR A 165 2.55 14.97 -7.81
C TYR A 165 2.59 15.85 -9.08
N ASN A 166 3.24 17.00 -8.96
CA ASN A 166 3.53 17.90 -10.06
C ASN A 166 5.00 17.75 -10.47
N GLU A 167 5.25 17.15 -11.63
CA GLU A 167 6.60 16.87 -12.13
C GLU A 167 7.42 18.11 -12.44
N TYR A 168 6.76 19.26 -12.72
CA TYR A 168 7.45 20.52 -13.03
C TYR A 168 7.91 21.26 -11.78
N GLU A 169 7.18 21.12 -10.68
CA GLU A 169 7.47 21.78 -9.40
C GLU A 169 8.11 20.82 -8.40
N GLU A 170 8.17 19.53 -8.71
CA GLU A 170 8.62 18.46 -7.80
C GLU A 170 7.89 18.45 -6.45
N THR A 171 6.59 18.78 -6.48
CA THR A 171 5.74 18.86 -5.30
C THR A 171 4.63 17.84 -5.33
N GLY A 172 4.02 17.59 -4.17
CA GLY A 172 2.89 16.69 -4.01
C GLY A 172 3.07 15.68 -2.89
N THR A 173 1.98 15.05 -2.45
CA THR A 173 1.96 14.06 -1.38
C THR A 173 1.66 12.65 -1.86
N GLY A 174 1.41 12.48 -3.15
CA GLY A 174 1.16 11.18 -3.77
C GLY A 174 0.77 11.29 -5.22
N PHE A 175 0.29 10.20 -5.78
CA PHE A 175 -0.19 10.13 -7.16
C PHE A 175 -1.70 9.93 -7.18
N SER A 176 -2.39 10.68 -8.04
CA SER A 176 -3.84 10.57 -8.19
C SER A 176 -4.26 10.61 -9.65
N THR A 177 -5.45 10.08 -9.94
CA THR A 177 -6.06 10.14 -11.25
C THR A 177 -7.57 10.32 -11.14
N PRO A 178 -8.19 11.19 -11.93
CA PRO A 178 -9.64 11.35 -11.96
C PRO A 178 -10.35 10.19 -12.65
N LYS A 179 -9.60 9.35 -13.40
CA LYS A 179 -10.12 8.20 -14.13
C LYS A 179 -9.65 6.89 -13.53
N PRO A 180 -10.33 5.77 -13.78
CA PRO A 180 -9.79 4.45 -13.49
C PRO A 180 -8.40 4.28 -14.13
N PHE A 181 -7.52 3.54 -13.46
CA PHE A 181 -6.13 3.33 -13.89
C PHE A 181 -5.98 2.58 -15.23
N ALA A 182 -7.05 1.99 -15.74
CA ALA A 182 -7.06 1.31 -17.04
C ALA A 182 -7.65 2.26 -18.09
N GLY A 183 -6.83 2.77 -18.95
CA GLY A 183 -7.21 3.51 -20.14
C GLY A 183 -6.35 3.10 -21.29
#